data_8543e96bb958c5c5ab4e2172a0a5d603
#
_entry.id   8543e96bb958c5c5ab4e2172a0a5d603
#
_cell.length_a   1.000
_cell.length_b   1.000
_cell.length_c   1.000
_cell.angle_alpha   90.00
_cell.angle_beta   90.00
_cell.angle_gamma   90.00
#
_symmetry.space_group_name_H-M   'P 1'
#
loop_
_entity.id
_entity.type
_entity.pdbx_description
1 polymer ?
#
loop_
_entity_poly.entity_id
_entity_poly.type
_entity_poly.pdbx_seq_one_letter_code
_entity_poly.pdbx_strand_id
1 'polypeptide(L)'
;DITKGSPDISVAIVDNGFNLKHPEFKGRVCGAYNVWRHSDKVDAHKVDHGTHVAGIALASMDNGAGSCGIAPQCAFIPVQVADEKDRMTTTSILDGILYAIYQGADVVNVSLGQCLNGLDEYSEAVQQELINNHFKEEERLWNKVMQIAEKHHCVIVFAAGNDNVLAGIDPQQRSQGCVVVSAVNKKNQPILKADFSNYGDYSTVSAPGVDIYSSCGDGYALMSGTSMAAPIVTGLVALLKSVK
;
A
#
# COMPACT_ATOMS: atom_id res chain seq x y z
N ASP A 1 -17.49 18.57 4.99
CA ASP A 1 -16.19 18.05 4.53
C ASP A 1 -15.09 19.01 4.98
N ILE A 2 -14.03 18.47 5.61
CA ILE A 2 -12.87 19.28 6.06
C ILE A 2 -11.93 19.51 4.88
N THR A 3 -11.63 18.44 4.10
CA THR A 3 -10.78 18.48 2.91
C THR A 3 -11.10 17.30 1.98
N LYS A 4 -10.73 17.45 0.71
CA LYS A 4 -10.74 16.40 -0.33
C LYS A 4 -9.33 16.04 -0.80
N GLY A 5 -8.33 16.53 -0.08
CA GLY A 5 -6.92 16.50 -0.47
C GLY A 5 -6.47 17.82 -1.11
N SER A 6 -5.20 17.86 -1.52
CA SER A 6 -4.60 18.98 -2.24
C SER A 6 -3.69 18.46 -3.36
N PRO A 7 -3.64 19.12 -4.52
CA PRO A 7 -2.65 18.81 -5.57
C PRO A 7 -1.19 18.95 -5.10
N ASP A 8 -0.96 19.72 -4.03
CA ASP A 8 0.37 19.90 -3.43
C ASP A 8 0.82 18.70 -2.59
N ILE A 9 -0.10 17.78 -2.27
CA ILE A 9 0.18 16.54 -1.56
C ILE A 9 0.30 15.39 -2.54
N SER A 10 1.44 14.72 -2.54
CA SER A 10 1.78 13.63 -3.44
C SER A 10 1.69 12.28 -2.74
N VAL A 11 0.90 11.37 -3.31
CA VAL A 11 0.75 9.99 -2.85
C VAL A 11 1.39 9.05 -3.85
N ALA A 12 2.40 8.31 -3.41
CA ALA A 12 2.98 7.25 -4.22
C ALA A 12 2.32 5.90 -3.92
N ILE A 13 2.05 5.14 -4.96
CA ILE A 13 1.62 3.74 -4.86
C ILE A 13 2.74 2.89 -5.46
N VAL A 14 3.39 2.10 -4.62
CA VAL A 14 4.43 1.13 -5.00
C VAL A 14 3.76 -0.22 -5.15
N ASP A 15 3.61 -0.70 -6.40
CA ASP A 15 2.80 -1.88 -6.69
C ASP A 15 3.27 -2.60 -7.97
N ASN A 16 2.52 -3.62 -8.39
CA ASN A 16 2.90 -4.47 -9.52
C ASN A 16 2.86 -3.73 -10.88
N GLY A 17 1.98 -2.75 -11.05
CA GLY A 17 1.80 -1.99 -12.28
C GLY A 17 0.47 -1.26 -12.29
N PHE A 18 0.22 -0.45 -13.35
CA PHE A 18 -0.93 0.45 -13.36
C PHE A 18 -1.50 0.67 -14.76
N ASN A 19 -2.83 0.70 -14.87
CA ASN A 19 -3.53 1.26 -16.01
C ASN A 19 -3.71 2.77 -15.84
N LEU A 20 -2.72 3.56 -16.23
CA LEU A 20 -2.77 5.03 -16.10
C LEU A 20 -3.76 5.70 -17.07
N LYS A 21 -4.32 4.96 -18.03
CA LYS A 21 -5.36 5.46 -18.94
C LYS A 21 -6.74 5.41 -18.29
N HIS A 22 -6.88 4.75 -17.14
CA HIS A 22 -8.13 4.69 -16.41
C HIS A 22 -8.63 6.09 -16.07
N PRO A 23 -9.93 6.42 -16.32
CA PRO A 23 -10.46 7.77 -16.15
C PRO A 23 -10.33 8.32 -14.73
N GLU A 24 -10.26 7.44 -13.73
CA GLU A 24 -10.10 7.80 -12.32
C GLU A 24 -8.78 8.51 -11.97
N PHE A 25 -7.78 8.47 -12.85
CA PHE A 25 -6.46 9.08 -12.59
C PHE A 25 -6.16 10.29 -13.48
N LYS A 26 -7.10 10.68 -14.34
CA LYS A 26 -6.88 11.71 -15.36
C LYS A 26 -6.41 13.04 -14.74
N GLY A 27 -5.27 13.55 -15.24
CA GLY A 27 -4.73 14.86 -14.88
C GLY A 27 -4.02 14.93 -13.53
N ARG A 28 -3.84 13.80 -12.82
CA ARG A 28 -3.21 13.80 -11.50
C ARG A 28 -1.93 12.95 -11.40
N VAL A 29 -1.62 12.20 -12.46
CA VAL A 29 -0.40 11.37 -12.51
C VAL A 29 0.82 12.26 -12.67
N CYS A 30 1.80 12.08 -11.82
CA CYS A 30 3.12 12.72 -11.89
C CYS A 30 4.20 11.71 -11.48
N GLY A 31 5.42 11.86 -11.95
CA GLY A 31 6.57 11.08 -11.50
C GLY A 31 6.44 9.56 -11.66
N ALA A 32 5.77 9.07 -12.71
CA ALA A 32 5.65 7.63 -12.98
C ALA A 32 7.03 6.97 -13.12
N TYR A 33 7.19 5.76 -12.58
CA TYR A 33 8.45 5.04 -12.67
C TYR A 33 8.27 3.52 -12.69
N ASN A 34 9.06 2.88 -13.53
CA ASN A 34 9.20 1.43 -13.60
C ASN A 34 10.64 1.06 -13.21
N VAL A 35 10.79 0.40 -12.08
CA VAL A 35 12.08 0.03 -11.49
C VAL A 35 12.91 -0.86 -12.42
N TRP A 36 12.28 -1.79 -13.14
CA TRP A 36 12.99 -2.74 -14.02
C TRP A 36 13.44 -2.13 -15.34
N ARG A 37 12.67 -1.16 -15.84
CA ARG A 37 12.98 -0.49 -17.11
C ARG A 37 13.73 0.83 -16.93
N HIS A 38 13.88 1.29 -15.68
CA HIS A 38 14.45 2.62 -15.37
C HIS A 38 13.84 3.74 -16.22
N SER A 39 12.50 3.75 -16.31
CA SER A 39 11.76 4.67 -17.19
C SER A 39 10.39 5.04 -16.58
N ASP A 40 9.74 6.03 -17.18
CA ASP A 40 8.38 6.47 -16.84
C ASP A 40 7.27 5.56 -17.42
N LYS A 41 7.64 4.51 -18.17
CA LYS A 41 6.68 3.58 -18.77
C LYS A 41 6.26 2.53 -17.77
N VAL A 42 5.07 2.68 -17.24
CA VAL A 42 4.40 1.71 -16.37
C VAL A 42 3.26 1.03 -17.13
N ASP A 43 3.08 -0.25 -16.90
CA ASP A 43 2.07 -1.07 -17.56
C ASP A 43 1.24 -1.80 -16.49
N ALA A 44 -0.03 -2.05 -16.79
CA ALA A 44 -0.86 -2.93 -15.97
C ALA A 44 -0.51 -4.40 -16.23
N HIS A 45 -0.58 -5.22 -15.20
CA HIS A 45 -0.50 -6.68 -15.30
C HIS A 45 -1.89 -7.32 -15.42
N LYS A 46 -1.93 -8.62 -15.71
CA LYS A 46 -3.18 -9.37 -15.82
C LYS A 46 -4.02 -9.29 -14.54
N VAL A 47 -3.38 -9.35 -13.39
CA VAL A 47 -3.97 -8.99 -12.10
C VAL A 47 -3.63 -7.52 -11.88
N ASP A 48 -4.59 -6.66 -12.12
CA ASP A 48 -4.40 -5.21 -12.10
C ASP A 48 -4.52 -4.68 -10.65
N HIS A 49 -3.64 -5.19 -9.79
CA HIS A 49 -3.64 -4.93 -8.35
C HIS A 49 -3.31 -3.47 -8.05
N GLY A 50 -2.26 -2.92 -8.66
CA GLY A 50 -1.85 -1.54 -8.39
C GLY A 50 -2.88 -0.51 -8.83
N THR A 51 -3.59 -0.73 -9.95
CA THR A 51 -4.72 0.13 -10.36
C THR A 51 -5.84 0.11 -9.33
N HIS A 52 -6.13 -1.07 -8.76
CA HIS A 52 -7.16 -1.22 -7.74
C HIS A 52 -6.78 -0.48 -6.44
N VAL A 53 -5.55 -0.69 -5.97
CA VAL A 53 -4.99 -0.02 -4.80
C VAL A 53 -4.98 1.51 -4.98
N ALA A 54 -4.51 1.98 -6.15
CA ALA A 54 -4.50 3.41 -6.46
C ALA A 54 -5.90 4.03 -6.46
N GLY A 55 -6.90 3.32 -6.99
CA GLY A 55 -8.29 3.79 -6.99
C GLY A 55 -8.87 3.96 -5.59
N ILE A 56 -8.58 3.06 -4.65
CA ILE A 56 -9.03 3.22 -3.26
C ILE A 56 -8.50 4.51 -2.63
N ALA A 57 -7.23 4.82 -2.84
CA ALA A 57 -6.63 6.02 -2.29
C ALA A 57 -7.03 7.29 -3.05
N LEU A 58 -7.12 7.23 -4.38
CA LEU A 58 -7.00 8.40 -5.25
C LEU A 58 -8.05 8.50 -6.37
N ALA A 59 -9.00 7.58 -6.53
CA ALA A 59 -10.00 7.69 -7.61
C ALA A 59 -10.67 9.08 -7.61
N SER A 60 -10.93 9.60 -8.81
CA SER A 60 -11.56 10.91 -8.99
C SER A 60 -12.96 10.95 -8.35
N MET A 61 -13.34 12.10 -7.84
CA MET A 61 -14.69 12.30 -7.35
C MET A 61 -15.55 13.08 -8.37
N ASP A 62 -16.86 12.91 -8.27
CA ASP A 62 -17.84 13.65 -9.06
C ASP A 62 -17.65 13.56 -10.59
N ASN A 63 -17.00 12.50 -11.07
CA ASN A 63 -16.77 12.23 -12.49
C ASN A 63 -17.93 11.44 -13.16
N GLY A 64 -18.96 11.10 -12.40
CA GLY A 64 -20.14 10.37 -12.88
C GLY A 64 -19.89 8.88 -13.11
N ALA A 65 -18.77 8.32 -12.64
CA ALA A 65 -18.41 6.92 -12.82
C ALA A 65 -17.77 6.31 -11.57
N GLY A 66 -17.87 5.03 -11.42
CA GLY A 66 -17.09 4.15 -10.56
C GLY A 66 -17.13 4.42 -9.07
N SER A 67 -15.97 4.73 -8.51
CA SER A 67 -15.75 4.94 -7.08
C SER A 67 -15.09 6.30 -6.83
N CYS A 68 -15.06 6.70 -5.57
CA CYS A 68 -14.31 7.88 -5.12
C CYS A 68 -13.18 7.43 -4.21
N GLY A 69 -11.97 7.87 -4.47
CA GLY A 69 -10.83 7.66 -3.60
C GLY A 69 -10.95 8.45 -2.30
N ILE A 70 -10.18 8.06 -1.29
CA ILE A 70 -10.16 8.75 0.01
C ILE A 70 -9.59 10.17 -0.13
N ALA A 71 -8.56 10.36 -0.97
CA ALA A 71 -7.89 11.65 -1.23
C ALA A 71 -7.96 12.03 -2.72
N PRO A 72 -9.16 12.31 -3.26
CA PRO A 72 -9.38 12.40 -4.70
C PRO A 72 -8.72 13.59 -5.38
N GLN A 73 -8.19 14.56 -4.65
CA GLN A 73 -7.51 15.74 -5.20
C GLN A 73 -5.98 15.70 -5.07
N CYS A 74 -5.42 14.67 -4.42
CA CYS A 74 -3.97 14.53 -4.28
C CYS A 74 -3.31 14.11 -5.60
N ALA A 75 -2.03 14.48 -5.77
CA ALA A 75 -1.20 14.03 -6.88
C ALA A 75 -0.85 12.54 -6.73
N PHE A 76 -0.67 11.85 -7.85
CA PHE A 76 -0.41 10.41 -7.90
C PHE A 76 0.95 10.11 -8.53
N ILE A 77 1.82 9.42 -7.78
CA ILE A 77 3.10 8.90 -8.23
C ILE A 77 3.00 7.37 -8.35
N PRO A 78 2.74 6.82 -9.55
CA PRO A 78 2.71 5.38 -9.77
C PRO A 78 4.14 4.83 -9.89
N VAL A 79 4.48 3.83 -9.06
CA VAL A 79 5.79 3.19 -9.05
C VAL A 79 5.63 1.67 -9.24
N GLN A 80 5.97 1.20 -10.43
CA GLN A 80 5.92 -0.22 -10.78
C GLN A 80 7.18 -0.93 -10.33
N VAL A 81 7.02 -1.96 -9.49
CA VAL A 81 8.12 -2.77 -8.95
C VAL A 81 8.10 -4.23 -9.41
N ALA A 82 7.11 -4.64 -10.19
CA ALA A 82 7.06 -5.95 -10.83
C ALA A 82 7.70 -5.94 -12.21
N ASP A 83 8.37 -7.04 -12.55
CA ASP A 83 8.90 -7.29 -13.89
C ASP A 83 7.78 -7.71 -14.88
N GLU A 84 8.15 -8.00 -16.13
CA GLU A 84 7.20 -8.42 -17.17
C GLU A 84 6.45 -9.72 -16.86
N LYS A 85 6.94 -10.51 -15.91
CA LYS A 85 6.32 -11.78 -15.45
C LYS A 85 5.58 -11.62 -14.11
N ASP A 86 5.32 -10.38 -13.70
CA ASP A 86 4.67 -10.03 -12.43
C ASP A 86 5.45 -10.51 -11.19
N ARG A 87 6.79 -10.55 -11.27
CA ARG A 87 7.67 -10.92 -10.17
C ARG A 87 8.23 -9.68 -9.51
N MET A 88 8.24 -9.68 -8.20
CA MET A 88 8.77 -8.62 -7.35
C MET A 88 9.85 -9.18 -6.43
N THR A 89 10.78 -8.35 -6.03
CA THR A 89 11.85 -8.67 -5.08
C THR A 89 11.89 -7.61 -3.99
N THR A 90 12.43 -7.94 -2.83
CA THR A 90 12.70 -6.93 -1.78
C THR A 90 13.48 -5.74 -2.34
N THR A 91 14.47 -5.99 -3.19
CA THR A 91 15.27 -4.91 -3.81
C THR A 91 14.43 -4.02 -4.71
N SER A 92 13.55 -4.59 -5.58
CA SER A 92 12.71 -3.76 -6.44
C SER A 92 11.70 -2.93 -5.65
N ILE A 93 11.18 -3.46 -4.54
CA ILE A 93 10.28 -2.72 -3.64
C ILE A 93 11.04 -1.58 -2.95
N LEU A 94 12.24 -1.83 -2.44
CA LEU A 94 13.09 -0.81 -1.80
C LEU A 94 13.46 0.30 -2.78
N ASP A 95 13.86 -0.06 -4.01
CA ASP A 95 14.15 0.92 -5.09
C ASP A 95 12.92 1.79 -5.39
N GLY A 96 11.75 1.17 -5.49
CA GLY A 96 10.50 1.89 -5.72
C GLY A 96 10.15 2.86 -4.60
N ILE A 97 10.31 2.46 -3.35
CA ILE A 97 10.08 3.32 -2.18
C ILE A 97 11.06 4.48 -2.16
N LEU A 98 12.36 4.23 -2.37
CA LEU A 98 13.38 5.27 -2.40
C LEU A 98 13.12 6.26 -3.54
N TYR A 99 12.77 5.76 -4.74
CA TYR A 99 12.36 6.64 -5.83
C TYR A 99 11.19 7.55 -5.43
N ALA A 100 10.12 6.98 -4.86
CA ALA A 100 8.97 7.75 -4.41
C ALA A 100 9.33 8.84 -3.40
N ILE A 101 10.17 8.52 -2.40
CA ILE A 101 10.65 9.49 -1.40
C ILE A 101 11.42 10.63 -2.08
N TYR A 102 12.36 10.32 -2.98
CA TYR A 102 13.16 11.34 -3.68
C TYR A 102 12.37 12.14 -4.71
N GLN A 103 11.22 11.63 -5.20
CA GLN A 103 10.27 12.41 -6.00
C GLN A 103 9.39 13.33 -5.14
N GLY A 104 9.56 13.34 -3.82
CA GLY A 104 8.82 14.21 -2.92
C GLY A 104 7.45 13.65 -2.53
N ALA A 105 7.26 12.33 -2.52
CA ALA A 105 6.04 11.74 -2.02
C ALA A 105 5.84 12.08 -0.53
N ASP A 106 4.67 12.59 -0.20
CA ASP A 106 4.24 12.82 1.19
C ASP A 106 3.86 11.52 1.88
N VAL A 107 3.28 10.61 1.12
CA VAL A 107 2.84 9.28 1.59
C VAL A 107 3.18 8.24 0.54
N VAL A 108 3.72 7.11 0.96
CA VAL A 108 3.96 5.94 0.11
C VAL A 108 3.11 4.77 0.60
N ASN A 109 2.28 4.22 -0.26
CA ASN A 109 1.56 2.97 -0.02
C ASN A 109 2.32 1.79 -0.58
N VAL A 110 2.50 0.76 0.23
CA VAL A 110 3.13 -0.51 -0.15
C VAL A 110 2.16 -1.64 0.21
N SER A 111 1.32 -2.01 -0.74
CA SER A 111 0.35 -3.12 -0.59
C SER A 111 0.97 -4.46 -1.03
N LEU A 112 2.23 -4.67 -0.68
CA LEU A 112 3.07 -5.81 -1.05
C LEU A 112 3.79 -6.35 0.19
N GLY A 113 4.15 -7.64 0.18
CA GLY A 113 4.87 -8.26 1.28
C GLY A 113 5.29 -9.70 0.94
N GLN A 114 5.94 -10.33 1.89
CA GLN A 114 6.33 -11.72 1.77
C GLN A 114 5.09 -12.63 1.89
N CYS A 115 5.09 -13.72 1.12
CA CYS A 115 4.09 -14.78 1.25
C CYS A 115 4.51 -15.71 2.41
N LEU A 116 3.67 -15.84 3.41
CA LEU A 116 3.96 -16.55 4.66
C LEU A 116 3.15 -17.83 4.79
N ASN A 117 2.81 -18.46 3.66
CA ASN A 117 1.97 -19.67 3.60
C ASN A 117 2.43 -20.76 4.59
N GLY A 118 1.47 -21.32 5.32
CA GLY A 118 1.70 -22.42 6.26
C GLY A 118 2.24 -21.99 7.63
N LEU A 119 2.51 -20.71 7.85
CA LEU A 119 2.91 -20.22 9.18
C LEU A 119 1.73 -20.10 10.15
N ASP A 120 0.51 -20.04 9.65
CA ASP A 120 -0.73 -20.07 10.44
C ASP A 120 -0.96 -21.42 11.15
N GLU A 121 -0.28 -22.50 10.73
CA GLU A 121 -0.29 -23.79 11.40
C GLU A 121 0.57 -23.81 12.69
N TYR A 122 1.46 -22.82 12.86
CA TYR A 122 2.31 -22.71 14.05
C TYR A 122 1.68 -21.84 15.12
N SER A 123 1.97 -22.15 16.39
CA SER A 123 1.51 -21.34 17.51
C SER A 123 2.07 -19.91 17.46
N GLU A 124 1.35 -18.95 18.05
CA GLU A 124 1.84 -17.56 18.15
C GLU A 124 3.21 -17.46 18.85
N ALA A 125 3.51 -18.37 19.79
CA ALA A 125 4.83 -18.40 20.43
C ALA A 125 5.96 -18.70 19.45
N VAL A 126 5.75 -19.60 18.49
CA VAL A 126 6.71 -19.91 17.43
C VAL A 126 6.80 -18.73 16.43
N GLN A 127 5.66 -18.16 16.07
CA GLN A 127 5.62 -16.98 15.21
C GLN A 127 6.38 -15.79 15.86
N GLN A 128 6.21 -15.58 17.17
CA GLN A 128 6.95 -14.56 17.91
C GLN A 128 8.45 -14.82 17.96
N GLU A 129 8.86 -16.09 18.04
CA GLU A 129 10.28 -16.47 17.95
C GLU A 129 10.88 -16.13 16.56
N LEU A 130 10.12 -16.34 15.49
CA LEU A 130 10.52 -15.92 14.15
C LEU A 130 10.73 -14.40 14.07
N ILE A 131 9.81 -13.62 14.62
CA ILE A 131 9.93 -12.15 14.69
C ILE A 131 11.19 -11.73 15.45
N ASN A 132 11.47 -12.37 16.57
CA ASN A 132 12.58 -11.99 17.43
C ASN A 132 13.95 -12.37 16.85
N ASN A 133 14.06 -13.47 16.12
CA ASN A 133 15.34 -14.08 15.78
C ASN A 133 15.67 -14.11 14.28
N HIS A 134 14.68 -13.94 13.39
CA HIS A 134 14.90 -14.10 11.95
C HIS A 134 14.88 -12.75 11.19
N PHE A 135 15.49 -12.72 10.02
CA PHE A 135 15.51 -11.59 9.07
C PHE A 135 16.12 -10.29 9.63
N LYS A 136 17.05 -10.37 10.60
CA LYS A 136 17.64 -9.19 11.26
C LYS A 136 18.42 -8.26 10.32
N GLU A 137 19.08 -8.82 9.30
CA GLU A 137 19.80 -8.02 8.30
C GLU A 137 18.80 -7.24 7.41
N GLU A 138 17.72 -7.90 7.02
CA GLU A 138 16.66 -7.25 6.24
C GLU A 138 15.94 -6.17 7.07
N GLU A 139 15.64 -6.44 8.33
CA GLU A 139 15.08 -5.47 9.27
C GLU A 139 15.98 -4.22 9.39
N ARG A 140 17.31 -4.40 9.45
CA ARG A 140 18.26 -3.26 9.46
C ARG A 140 18.19 -2.43 8.19
N LEU A 141 17.99 -3.08 7.05
CA LEU A 141 17.85 -2.39 5.76
C LEU A 141 16.57 -1.57 5.72
N TRP A 142 15.44 -2.15 6.14
CA TRP A 142 14.16 -1.46 6.26
C TRP A 142 14.24 -0.26 7.22
N ASN A 143 14.89 -0.41 8.36
CA ASN A 143 15.10 0.71 9.29
C ASN A 143 15.87 1.88 8.66
N LYS A 144 16.84 1.63 7.77
CA LYS A 144 17.53 2.70 7.05
C LYS A 144 16.60 3.42 6.07
N VAL A 145 15.74 2.68 5.38
CA VAL A 145 14.74 3.29 4.46
C VAL A 145 13.77 4.16 5.26
N MET A 146 13.31 3.70 6.42
CA MET A 146 12.41 4.49 7.28
C MET A 146 13.08 5.76 7.80
N GLN A 147 14.37 5.72 8.15
CA GLN A 147 15.12 6.93 8.51
C GLN A 147 15.24 7.94 7.36
N ILE A 148 15.35 7.46 6.12
CA ILE A 148 15.32 8.32 4.93
C ILE A 148 13.92 8.92 4.77
N ALA A 149 12.87 8.13 4.87
CA ALA A 149 11.49 8.60 4.79
C ALA A 149 11.19 9.68 5.83
N GLU A 150 11.61 9.48 7.08
CA GLU A 150 11.46 10.46 8.16
C GLU A 150 12.15 11.80 7.83
N LYS A 151 13.39 11.77 7.33
CA LYS A 151 14.13 12.96 6.92
C LYS A 151 13.45 13.75 5.80
N HIS A 152 12.71 13.05 4.94
CA HIS A 152 11.93 13.64 3.86
C HIS A 152 10.47 13.91 4.24
N HIS A 153 10.10 13.77 5.52
CA HIS A 153 8.73 13.92 6.02
C HIS A 153 7.70 13.04 5.29
N CYS A 154 8.15 11.90 4.77
CA CYS A 154 7.32 10.94 4.03
C CYS A 154 6.82 9.84 4.98
N VAL A 155 5.52 9.54 4.94
CA VAL A 155 4.92 8.45 5.71
C VAL A 155 4.85 7.19 4.84
N ILE A 156 5.34 6.06 5.35
CA ILE A 156 5.22 4.77 4.65
C ILE A 156 4.10 3.95 5.29
N VAL A 157 3.17 3.47 4.45
CA VAL A 157 2.03 2.64 4.85
C VAL A 157 2.17 1.26 4.23
N PHE A 158 2.25 0.23 5.05
CA PHE A 158 2.34 -1.18 4.63
C PHE A 158 1.03 -1.93 4.88
N ALA A 159 0.68 -2.85 4.00
CA ALA A 159 -0.31 -3.87 4.29
C ALA A 159 0.26 -4.90 5.28
N ALA A 160 -0.56 -5.37 6.23
CA ALA A 160 -0.12 -6.31 7.25
C ALA A 160 0.11 -7.75 6.73
N GLY A 161 -0.46 -8.10 5.57
CA GLY A 161 -0.43 -9.46 5.00
C GLY A 161 -1.73 -10.23 5.22
N ASN A 162 -1.86 -11.34 4.50
CA ASN A 162 -3.11 -12.08 4.35
C ASN A 162 -2.99 -13.56 4.74
N ASP A 163 -2.08 -13.91 5.64
CA ASP A 163 -1.76 -15.29 6.02
C ASP A 163 -2.32 -15.66 7.40
N ASN A 164 -3.11 -14.77 8.04
CA ASN A 164 -3.68 -14.94 9.38
C ASN A 164 -2.62 -15.27 10.45
N VAL A 165 -1.48 -14.61 10.40
CA VAL A 165 -0.35 -14.75 11.34
C VAL A 165 -0.04 -13.43 12.03
N LEU A 166 0.90 -13.43 12.97
CA LEU A 166 1.37 -12.21 13.60
C LEU A 166 2.01 -11.27 12.57
N ALA A 167 1.56 -10.03 12.52
CA ALA A 167 2.25 -8.96 11.81
C ALA A 167 3.67 -8.80 12.40
N GLY A 168 4.63 -8.38 11.55
CA GLY A 168 6.03 -8.31 11.95
C GLY A 168 6.85 -9.57 11.64
N ILE A 169 6.25 -10.69 11.21
CA ILE A 169 7.02 -11.79 10.61
C ILE A 169 7.70 -11.29 9.33
N ASP A 170 7.00 -10.51 8.52
CA ASP A 170 7.63 -9.73 7.45
C ASP A 170 8.45 -8.57 8.06
N PRO A 171 9.77 -8.52 7.83
CA PRO A 171 10.66 -7.57 8.49
C PRO A 171 10.40 -6.10 8.11
N GLN A 172 9.77 -5.82 6.97
CA GLN A 172 9.39 -4.46 6.57
C GLN A 172 8.47 -3.78 7.60
N GLN A 173 7.68 -4.56 8.33
CA GLN A 173 6.68 -4.09 9.29
C GLN A 173 7.25 -3.77 10.66
N ARG A 174 8.52 -4.12 10.94
CA ARG A 174 9.16 -3.96 12.26
C ARG A 174 9.75 -2.59 12.49
N SER A 175 9.87 -1.77 11.45
CA SER A 175 10.54 -0.49 11.52
C SER A 175 9.70 0.56 12.23
N GLN A 176 10.33 1.37 13.08
CA GLN A 176 9.66 2.49 13.71
C GLN A 176 9.27 3.55 12.68
N GLY A 177 8.11 4.16 12.87
CA GLY A 177 7.62 5.23 12.00
C GLY A 177 6.83 4.78 10.76
N CYS A 178 6.77 3.47 10.45
CA CYS A 178 5.83 2.97 9.46
C CYS A 178 4.43 2.78 10.05
N VAL A 179 3.44 2.79 9.17
CA VAL A 179 2.05 2.46 9.49
C VAL A 179 1.71 1.11 8.89
N VAL A 180 1.39 0.13 9.70
CA VAL A 180 1.00 -1.22 9.27
C VAL A 180 -0.49 -1.39 9.41
N VAL A 181 -1.17 -1.78 8.33
CA VAL A 181 -2.63 -1.79 8.25
C VAL A 181 -3.18 -3.21 8.13
N SER A 182 -3.91 -3.64 9.14
CA SER A 182 -4.71 -4.87 9.14
C SER A 182 -6.09 -4.65 8.51
N ALA A 183 -6.71 -5.75 8.06
CA ALA A 183 -8.04 -5.69 7.46
C ALA A 183 -9.15 -6.10 8.44
N VAL A 184 -10.25 -5.34 8.40
CA VAL A 184 -11.51 -5.70 9.08
C VAL A 184 -12.62 -5.95 8.06
N ASN A 185 -13.59 -6.78 8.46
CA ASN A 185 -14.81 -7.00 7.70
C ASN A 185 -15.94 -6.13 8.25
N LYS A 186 -16.26 -5.05 7.53
CA LYS A 186 -17.32 -4.10 7.90
C LYS A 186 -18.74 -4.68 7.84
N LYS A 187 -18.92 -5.84 7.20
CA LYS A 187 -20.23 -6.50 7.11
C LYS A 187 -20.60 -7.20 8.42
N ASN A 188 -19.63 -7.48 9.28
CA ASN A 188 -19.86 -8.12 10.57
C ASN A 188 -20.38 -7.10 11.60
N GLN A 189 -21.23 -7.55 12.51
CA GLN A 189 -21.70 -6.78 13.66
C GLN A 189 -21.54 -7.62 14.94
N PRO A 190 -20.57 -7.33 15.82
CA PRO A 190 -19.60 -6.21 15.75
C PRO A 190 -18.61 -6.35 14.59
N ILE A 191 -17.91 -5.26 14.24
CA ILE A 191 -16.83 -5.31 13.26
C ILE A 191 -15.71 -6.22 13.78
N LEU A 192 -15.33 -7.20 12.95
CA LEU A 192 -14.30 -8.18 13.28
C LEU A 192 -13.11 -8.08 12.32
N LYS A 193 -11.96 -8.58 12.77
CA LYS A 193 -10.81 -8.83 11.90
C LYS A 193 -11.25 -9.70 10.71
N ALA A 194 -10.78 -9.38 9.50
CA ALA A 194 -10.96 -10.28 8.36
C ALA A 194 -10.18 -11.59 8.61
N ASP A 195 -10.76 -12.75 8.25
CA ASP A 195 -10.21 -14.06 8.60
C ASP A 195 -8.77 -14.24 8.10
N PHE A 196 -8.45 -13.68 6.94
CA PHE A 196 -7.11 -13.74 6.35
C PHE A 196 -6.12 -12.76 6.98
N SER A 197 -6.58 -11.68 7.62
CA SER A 197 -5.70 -10.56 8.00
C SER A 197 -4.65 -10.96 9.03
N ASN A 198 -3.39 -10.61 8.77
CA ASN A 198 -2.37 -10.61 9.79
C ASN A 198 -2.70 -9.58 10.88
N TYR A 199 -2.23 -9.80 12.11
CA TYR A 199 -2.66 -9.10 13.32
C TYR A 199 -1.52 -8.99 14.36
N GLY A 200 -1.79 -8.39 15.51
CA GLY A 200 -0.86 -8.33 16.65
C GLY A 200 -0.18 -6.95 16.80
N ASP A 201 0.86 -6.89 17.61
CA ASP A 201 1.46 -5.66 18.12
C ASP A 201 2.09 -4.77 17.03
N TYR A 202 2.48 -5.35 15.91
CA TYR A 202 2.99 -4.58 14.76
C TYR A 202 1.89 -4.00 13.87
N SER A 203 0.63 -4.36 14.07
CA SER A 203 -0.49 -3.72 13.39
C SER A 203 -0.82 -2.38 14.04
N THR A 204 -0.55 -1.28 13.34
CA THR A 204 -0.75 0.08 13.86
C THR A 204 -2.23 0.47 13.88
N VAL A 205 -2.96 0.08 12.85
CA VAL A 205 -4.36 0.46 12.63
C VAL A 205 -5.05 -0.58 11.74
N SER A 206 -6.38 -0.62 11.80
CA SER A 206 -7.18 -1.49 10.93
C SER A 206 -8.12 -0.65 10.07
N ALA A 207 -8.35 -1.10 8.83
CA ALA A 207 -9.32 -0.50 7.91
C ALA A 207 -10.13 -1.58 7.18
N PRO A 208 -11.29 -1.26 6.58
CA PRO A 208 -12.04 -2.21 5.77
C PRO A 208 -11.19 -2.80 4.65
N GLY A 209 -11.18 -4.14 4.54
CA GLY A 209 -10.38 -4.85 3.53
C GLY A 209 -11.13 -6.02 2.87
N VAL A 210 -12.46 -6.12 3.05
CA VAL A 210 -13.28 -7.19 2.45
C VAL A 210 -14.26 -6.61 1.47
N ASP A 211 -14.28 -7.15 0.25
CA ASP A 211 -15.14 -6.73 -0.86
C ASP A 211 -15.08 -5.22 -1.12
N ILE A 212 -13.87 -4.72 -1.30
CA ILE A 212 -13.62 -3.31 -1.60
C ILE A 212 -13.71 -3.08 -3.10
N TYR A 213 -14.61 -2.19 -3.51
CA TYR A 213 -14.84 -1.81 -4.90
C TYR A 213 -13.87 -0.71 -5.32
N SER A 214 -13.16 -0.91 -6.43
CA SER A 214 -12.22 0.08 -6.97
C SER A 214 -11.93 -0.15 -8.46
N SER A 215 -11.19 0.78 -9.08
CA SER A 215 -10.74 0.70 -10.47
C SER A 215 -9.92 -0.55 -10.75
N CYS A 216 -10.17 -1.21 -11.89
CA CYS A 216 -9.48 -2.43 -12.31
C CYS A 216 -9.64 -2.63 -13.81
N GLY A 217 -8.56 -2.85 -14.54
CA GLY A 217 -8.58 -2.91 -16.00
C GLY A 217 -9.11 -1.58 -16.56
N ASP A 218 -10.07 -1.66 -17.46
CA ASP A 218 -10.79 -0.50 -17.99
C ASP A 218 -12.09 -0.20 -17.24
N GLY A 219 -12.37 -0.92 -16.14
CA GLY A 219 -13.57 -0.82 -15.34
C GLY A 219 -13.28 -0.91 -13.84
N TYR A 220 -14.07 -1.71 -13.13
CA TYR A 220 -14.02 -1.80 -11.67
C TYR A 220 -14.22 -3.25 -11.21
N ALA A 221 -13.64 -3.57 -10.04
CA ALA A 221 -13.78 -4.89 -9.43
C ALA A 221 -13.88 -4.80 -7.90
N LEU A 222 -14.39 -5.87 -7.30
CA LEU A 222 -14.30 -6.11 -5.86
C LEU A 222 -13.06 -6.95 -5.58
N MET A 223 -12.21 -6.50 -4.65
CA MET A 223 -11.09 -7.28 -4.13
C MET A 223 -11.09 -7.28 -2.60
N SER A 224 -10.47 -8.30 -2.01
CA SER A 224 -10.30 -8.43 -0.57
C SER A 224 -8.83 -8.66 -0.22
N GLY A 225 -8.36 -8.02 0.85
CA GLY A 225 -6.99 -8.11 1.33
C GLY A 225 -6.61 -6.93 2.21
N THR A 226 -5.54 -7.08 2.97
CA THR A 226 -4.90 -5.95 3.66
C THR A 226 -4.36 -4.93 2.64
N SER A 227 -4.10 -5.37 1.40
CA SER A 227 -3.78 -4.53 0.26
C SER A 227 -4.87 -3.51 -0.09
N MET A 228 -6.14 -3.77 0.27
CA MET A 228 -7.27 -2.86 0.07
C MET A 228 -7.51 -1.98 1.31
N ALA A 229 -7.10 -2.46 2.49
CA ALA A 229 -7.16 -1.69 3.73
C ALA A 229 -6.08 -0.60 3.79
N ALA A 230 -4.85 -0.89 3.39
CA ALA A 230 -3.71 0.03 3.43
C ALA A 230 -3.97 1.34 2.65
N PRO A 231 -4.46 1.35 1.39
CA PRO A 231 -4.70 2.59 0.65
C PRO A 231 -5.80 3.48 1.24
N ILE A 232 -6.74 2.94 2.04
CA ILE A 232 -7.70 3.76 2.80
C ILE A 232 -6.94 4.62 3.81
N VAL A 233 -6.01 4.02 4.56
CA VAL A 233 -5.18 4.73 5.55
C VAL A 233 -4.21 5.68 4.86
N THR A 234 -3.62 5.27 3.73
CA THR A 234 -2.78 6.13 2.89
C THR A 234 -3.49 7.40 2.47
N GLY A 235 -4.73 7.28 1.95
CA GLY A 235 -5.56 8.43 1.61
C GLY A 235 -5.88 9.30 2.82
N LEU A 236 -6.17 8.69 3.98
CA LEU A 236 -6.41 9.45 5.22
C LEU A 236 -5.18 10.25 5.65
N VAL A 237 -3.99 9.67 5.59
CA VAL A 237 -2.73 10.40 5.89
C VAL A 237 -2.55 11.57 4.90
N ALA A 238 -2.84 11.37 3.61
CA ALA A 238 -2.79 12.44 2.61
C ALA A 238 -3.77 13.57 2.92
N LEU A 239 -5.00 13.25 3.34
CA LEU A 239 -5.97 14.25 3.79
C LEU A 239 -5.47 15.04 5.01
N LEU A 240 -4.89 14.35 6.01
CA LEU A 240 -4.34 15.01 7.20
C LEU A 240 -3.20 15.97 6.83
N LYS A 241 -2.34 15.61 5.89
CA LYS A 241 -1.27 16.49 5.39
C LYS A 241 -1.81 17.68 4.58
N SER A 242 -3.00 17.56 3.99
CA SER A 242 -3.64 18.61 3.18
C SER A 242 -4.27 19.73 4.01
N VAL A 243 -4.43 19.57 5.34
CA VAL A 243 -5.10 20.57 6.21
C VAL A 243 -4.10 21.35 7.08
N LYS A 244 -2.82 21.32 6.74
CA LYS A 244 -1.77 22.09 7.42
C LYS A 244 -1.69 23.51 6.91
#